data_a74a73a5bbc708fe29ba9b5c81ef56ff
#
_entry.id   a74a73a5bbc708fe29ba9b5c81ef56ff
#
_cell.length_a   1.000
_cell.length_b   1.000
_cell.length_c   1.000
_cell.angle_alpha   90.00
_cell.angle_beta   90.00
_cell.angle_gamma   90.00
#
_symmetry.space_group_name_H-M   'P 1'
#
loop_
_entity.id
_entity.type
_entity.pdbx_description
1 polymer ?
#
loop_
_entity_poly.entity_id
_entity_poly.type
_entity_poly.pdbx_seq_one_letter_code
_entity_poly.pdbx_strand_id
1 'polypeptide(L)'
;MLLAFALAATAGAANAQSSLRDAFFGNRGEVRKAPAPPIARYVAETGDAFILDRAAPQPLMKFENSSEVWVLSPQPAPRGDTIYKNELGEPVLRASKLGGMTLFTRERPGGDAAALMGKASSIQPPPFISVNALFQRLVQASARASR
;
A
#
# COMPACT_ATOMS: atom_id res chain seq x y z
N MET A 1 59.50 -37.74 44.52
CA MET A 1 58.72 -36.51 44.54
C MET A 1 58.41 -36.11 43.11
N LEU A 2 57.21 -36.44 42.61
CA LEU A 2 56.75 -36.06 41.29
C LEU A 2 55.75 -34.90 41.44
N LEU A 3 56.06 -33.75 40.87
CA LEU A 3 55.16 -32.63 40.76
C LEU A 3 54.36 -32.80 39.44
N ALA A 4 53.04 -32.97 39.57
CA ALA A 4 52.10 -32.92 38.44
C ALA A 4 51.63 -31.51 38.23
N PHE A 5 51.94 -30.92 37.10
CA PHE A 5 51.37 -29.62 36.65
C PHE A 5 50.04 -29.88 35.92
N ALA A 6 48.93 -29.42 36.45
CA ALA A 6 47.62 -29.45 35.81
C ALA A 6 47.53 -28.27 34.81
N LEU A 7 47.29 -28.62 33.56
CA LEU A 7 47.00 -27.65 32.47
C LEU A 7 45.51 -27.36 32.47
N ALA A 8 45.13 -26.18 32.93
CA ALA A 8 43.72 -25.72 32.83
C ALA A 8 43.47 -25.14 31.43
N ALA A 9 42.67 -25.82 30.62
CA ALA A 9 42.31 -25.37 29.31
C ALA A 9 41.27 -24.25 29.39
N THR A 10 41.55 -23.11 28.77
CA THR A 10 40.65 -21.96 28.63
C THR A 10 39.62 -22.22 27.54
N ALA A 11 38.41 -22.63 27.91
CA ALA A 11 37.26 -22.77 27.03
C ALA A 11 36.36 -21.54 27.13
N GLY A 12 36.88 -20.36 26.82
CA GLY A 12 36.15 -19.09 26.98
C GLY A 12 35.91 -18.26 25.71
N ALA A 13 36.55 -18.62 24.57
CA ALA A 13 36.57 -17.74 23.40
C ALA A 13 35.47 -18.02 22.33
N ALA A 14 34.78 -19.16 22.42
CA ALA A 14 33.79 -19.56 21.38
C ALA A 14 32.41 -18.90 21.53
N ASN A 15 32.01 -18.47 22.73
CA ASN A 15 30.66 -17.90 22.97
C ASN A 15 30.58 -16.40 22.66
N ALA A 16 31.69 -15.68 22.59
CA ALA A 16 31.67 -14.24 22.28
C ALA A 16 31.46 -13.96 20.77
N GLN A 17 31.93 -14.87 19.92
CA GLN A 17 31.75 -14.69 18.46
C GLN A 17 30.35 -15.03 17.95
N SER A 18 29.65 -15.94 18.59
CA SER A 18 28.25 -16.23 18.25
C SER A 18 27.31 -15.07 18.60
N SER A 19 27.52 -14.42 19.76
CA SER A 19 26.68 -13.31 20.17
C SER A 19 26.86 -12.04 19.31
N LEU A 20 28.07 -11.80 18.77
CA LEU A 20 28.31 -10.70 17.84
C LEU A 20 27.72 -10.97 16.45
N ARG A 21 27.78 -12.21 15.97
CA ARG A 21 27.10 -12.60 14.73
C ARG A 21 25.60 -12.47 14.86
N ASP A 22 25.02 -12.90 15.95
CA ASP A 22 23.58 -12.75 16.20
C ASP A 22 23.17 -11.28 16.36
N ALA A 23 24.00 -10.44 16.96
CA ALA A 23 23.75 -9.00 17.05
C ALA A 23 23.84 -8.27 15.71
N PHE A 24 24.74 -8.68 14.81
CA PHE A 24 24.89 -8.03 13.49
C PHE A 24 24.09 -8.68 12.38
N PHE A 25 23.74 -9.96 12.46
CA PHE A 25 23.05 -10.70 11.41
C PHE A 25 21.73 -11.34 11.89
N GLY A 26 21.52 -11.46 13.20
CA GLY A 26 20.42 -12.21 13.82
C GLY A 26 19.12 -11.46 13.93
N ASN A 27 19.01 -10.21 13.51
CA ASN A 27 17.73 -9.51 13.50
C ASN A 27 17.58 -8.52 12.34
N ARG A 28 17.94 -8.97 11.14
CA ARG A 28 17.15 -8.52 9.99
C ARG A 28 15.84 -9.30 10.06
N GLY A 29 15.02 -8.98 11.07
CA GLY A 29 13.61 -9.22 10.96
C GLY A 29 13.24 -8.67 9.61
N GLU A 30 12.86 -9.52 8.67
CA GLU A 30 12.04 -9.11 7.54
C GLU A 30 10.98 -8.23 8.19
N VAL A 31 11.09 -6.93 8.00
CA VAL A 31 9.98 -6.04 8.22
C VAL A 31 8.96 -6.55 7.20
N ARG A 32 8.17 -7.55 7.61
CA ARG A 32 6.99 -7.97 6.87
C ARG A 32 6.16 -6.71 6.81
N LYS A 33 6.35 -6.00 5.70
CA LYS A 33 5.58 -4.81 5.40
C LYS A 33 4.14 -5.25 5.51
N ALA A 34 3.46 -4.80 6.57
CA ALA A 34 2.07 -5.18 6.79
C ALA A 34 1.31 -4.97 5.49
N PRO A 35 0.46 -5.89 5.06
CA PRO A 35 -0.28 -5.73 3.82
C PRO A 35 -1.01 -4.38 3.88
N ALA A 36 -0.95 -3.65 2.76
CA ALA A 36 -1.60 -2.34 2.69
C ALA A 36 -3.09 -2.50 3.06
N PRO A 37 -3.65 -1.56 3.85
CA PRO A 37 -5.06 -1.62 4.25
C PRO A 37 -5.96 -1.74 3.02
N PRO A 38 -7.15 -2.37 3.14
CA PRO A 38 -8.07 -2.50 2.01
C PRO A 38 -8.54 -1.14 1.50
N ILE A 39 -8.64 -0.14 2.37
CA ILE A 39 -8.93 1.25 2.03
C ILE A 39 -7.73 2.08 2.49
N ALA A 40 -7.02 2.66 1.54
CA ALA A 40 -5.75 3.31 1.80
C ALA A 40 -5.59 4.62 1.02
N ARG A 41 -4.92 5.56 1.66
CA ARG A 41 -4.49 6.83 1.07
C ARG A 41 -3.06 6.69 0.58
N TYR A 42 -2.81 7.15 -0.63
CA TYR A 42 -1.49 7.19 -1.27
C TYR A 42 -1.16 8.60 -1.72
N VAL A 43 0.12 8.90 -1.81
CA VAL A 43 0.63 10.14 -2.41
C VAL A 43 1.72 9.77 -3.41
N ALA A 44 1.57 10.20 -4.65
CA ALA A 44 2.55 10.04 -5.71
C ALA A 44 3.72 11.03 -5.53
N GLU A 45 4.86 10.76 -6.17
CA GLU A 45 6.03 11.67 -6.14
C GLU A 45 5.70 13.05 -6.70
N THR A 46 4.75 13.14 -7.63
CA THR A 46 4.21 14.42 -8.15
C THR A 46 3.45 15.24 -7.12
N GLY A 47 3.09 14.65 -5.98
CA GLY A 47 2.23 15.25 -4.96
C GLY A 47 0.75 14.92 -5.11
N ASP A 48 0.35 14.20 -6.16
CA ASP A 48 -1.03 13.75 -6.35
C ASP A 48 -1.43 12.77 -5.27
N ALA A 49 -2.43 13.15 -4.48
CA ALA A 49 -2.98 12.30 -3.44
C ALA A 49 -4.26 11.61 -3.91
N PHE A 50 -4.38 10.32 -3.62
CA PHE A 50 -5.54 9.52 -3.98
C PHE A 50 -5.89 8.47 -2.92
N ILE A 51 -7.16 8.07 -2.92
CA ILE A 51 -7.67 6.96 -2.11
C ILE A 51 -7.94 5.78 -3.05
N LEU A 52 -7.45 4.61 -2.66
CA LEU A 52 -7.76 3.33 -3.29
C LEU A 52 -8.59 2.50 -2.31
N ASP A 53 -9.83 2.22 -2.66
CA ASP A 53 -10.76 1.39 -1.89
C ASP A 53 -10.90 0.02 -2.57
N ARG A 54 -10.38 -1.02 -1.90
CA ARG A 54 -10.39 -2.42 -2.34
C ARG A 54 -11.30 -3.29 -1.45
N ALA A 55 -12.18 -2.66 -0.68
CA ALA A 55 -13.05 -3.38 0.25
C ALA A 55 -14.16 -4.17 -0.47
N ALA A 56 -14.51 -3.79 -1.70
CA ALA A 56 -15.46 -4.50 -2.55
C ALA A 56 -14.76 -5.20 -3.72
N PRO A 57 -15.43 -6.13 -4.39
CA PRO A 57 -14.91 -6.84 -5.56
C PRO A 57 -14.47 -5.92 -6.70
N GLN A 58 -15.15 -4.79 -6.87
CA GLN A 58 -14.75 -3.71 -7.78
C GLN A 58 -14.03 -2.62 -6.99
N PRO A 59 -12.70 -2.51 -7.11
CA PRO A 59 -11.95 -1.45 -6.49
C PRO A 59 -12.34 -0.08 -7.04
N LEU A 60 -12.37 0.91 -6.15
CA LEU A 60 -12.64 2.29 -6.49
C LEU A 60 -11.40 3.14 -6.21
N MET A 61 -11.19 4.14 -7.03
CA MET A 61 -10.13 5.14 -6.84
C MET A 61 -10.70 6.54 -6.95
N LYS A 62 -10.19 7.45 -6.13
CA LYS A 62 -10.56 8.86 -6.16
C LYS A 62 -9.35 9.71 -5.85
N PHE A 63 -9.05 10.70 -6.70
CA PHE A 63 -8.11 11.76 -6.36
C PHE A 63 -8.71 12.71 -5.33
N GLU A 64 -7.89 13.18 -4.39
CA GLU A 64 -8.38 14.11 -3.34
C GLU A 64 -8.82 15.47 -3.90
N ASN A 65 -8.17 15.90 -4.98
CA ASN A 65 -8.48 17.15 -5.69
C ASN A 65 -9.64 17.02 -6.69
N SER A 66 -10.28 15.84 -6.83
CA SER A 66 -11.38 15.58 -7.75
C SER A 66 -12.60 15.04 -7.02
N SER A 67 -13.78 15.32 -7.53
CA SER A 67 -15.03 14.69 -7.08
C SER A 67 -15.33 13.37 -7.81
N GLU A 68 -14.56 13.06 -8.87
CA GLU A 68 -14.73 11.88 -9.69
C GLU A 68 -14.27 10.62 -8.96
N VAL A 69 -15.05 9.57 -9.05
CA VAL A 69 -14.71 8.23 -8.54
C VAL A 69 -14.54 7.29 -9.73
N TRP A 70 -13.40 6.69 -9.83
CA TRP A 70 -13.06 5.76 -10.90
C TRP A 70 -13.31 4.33 -10.44
N VAL A 71 -14.03 3.56 -11.25
CA VAL A 71 -14.19 2.12 -11.08
C VAL A 71 -13.01 1.42 -11.74
N LEU A 72 -12.33 0.56 -10.99
CA LEU A 72 -11.13 -0.10 -11.48
C LEU A 72 -11.35 -1.61 -11.67
N SER A 73 -10.73 -2.14 -12.73
CA SER A 73 -10.68 -3.57 -13.01
C SER A 73 -9.28 -4.11 -12.69
N PRO A 74 -9.12 -4.95 -11.64
CA PRO A 74 -7.85 -5.55 -11.32
C PRO A 74 -7.50 -6.66 -12.32
N GLN A 75 -6.29 -6.64 -12.86
CA GLN A 75 -5.76 -7.65 -13.75
C GLN A 75 -4.43 -8.19 -13.23
N PRO A 76 -4.24 -9.52 -13.19
CA PRO A 76 -2.95 -10.11 -12.87
C PRO A 76 -1.88 -9.67 -13.85
N ALA A 77 -0.68 -9.38 -13.34
CA ALA A 77 0.48 -9.03 -14.12
C ALA A 77 1.67 -9.95 -13.78
N PRO A 78 2.72 -9.99 -14.63
CA PRO A 78 3.92 -10.77 -14.36
C PRO A 78 4.50 -10.48 -12.96
N ARG A 79 5.20 -11.46 -12.38
CA ARG A 79 5.84 -11.41 -11.05
C ARG A 79 4.86 -11.32 -9.86
N GLY A 80 3.55 -11.54 -10.10
CA GLY A 80 2.52 -11.47 -9.06
C GLY A 80 2.08 -10.04 -8.74
N ASP A 81 2.33 -9.11 -9.64
CA ASP A 81 1.81 -7.75 -9.56
C ASP A 81 0.33 -7.72 -9.98
N THR A 82 -0.36 -6.65 -9.67
CA THR A 82 -1.73 -6.37 -10.12
C THR A 82 -1.76 -5.02 -10.82
N ILE A 83 -2.29 -4.97 -12.03
CA ILE A 83 -2.57 -3.74 -12.76
C ILE A 83 -4.05 -3.44 -12.62
N TYR A 84 -4.37 -2.22 -12.21
CA TYR A 84 -5.74 -1.71 -12.15
C TYR A 84 -5.98 -0.83 -13.37
N LYS A 85 -7.01 -1.15 -14.13
CA LYS A 85 -7.42 -0.42 -15.33
C LYS A 85 -8.72 0.32 -15.08
N ASN A 86 -8.87 1.48 -15.75
CA ASN A 86 -10.12 2.22 -15.79
C ASN A 86 -11.14 1.55 -16.75
N GLU A 87 -12.32 2.15 -16.89
CA GLU A 87 -13.39 1.68 -17.78
C GLU A 87 -12.99 1.68 -19.26
N LEU A 88 -12.02 2.51 -19.64
CA LEU A 88 -11.47 2.56 -21.01
C LEU A 88 -10.40 1.47 -21.26
N GLY A 89 -10.06 0.68 -20.23
CA GLY A 89 -9.01 -0.34 -20.33
C GLY A 89 -7.59 0.21 -20.19
N GLU A 90 -7.42 1.48 -19.85
CA GLU A 90 -6.12 2.11 -19.64
C GLU A 90 -5.57 1.77 -18.26
N PRO A 91 -4.26 1.48 -18.13
CA PRO A 91 -3.65 1.25 -16.83
C PRO A 91 -3.61 2.55 -16.02
N VAL A 92 -4.11 2.49 -14.78
CA VAL A 92 -4.14 3.63 -13.84
C VAL A 92 -3.21 3.40 -12.67
N LEU A 93 -3.19 2.17 -12.14
CA LEU A 93 -2.34 1.81 -11.01
C LEU A 93 -1.67 0.45 -11.25
N ARG A 94 -0.48 0.29 -10.68
CA ARG A 94 0.19 -1.00 -10.54
C ARG A 94 0.56 -1.21 -9.08
N ALA A 95 0.03 -2.27 -8.49
CA ALA A 95 0.44 -2.74 -7.18
C ALA A 95 1.43 -3.89 -7.34
N SER A 96 2.64 -3.74 -6.83
CA SER A 96 3.63 -4.81 -6.85
C SER A 96 3.39 -5.80 -5.71
N LYS A 97 3.77 -7.07 -5.92
CA LYS A 97 3.73 -8.11 -4.88
C LYS A 97 4.48 -7.69 -3.60
N LEU A 98 5.52 -6.87 -3.72
CA LEU A 98 6.32 -6.37 -2.61
C LEU A 98 5.70 -5.17 -1.90
N GLY A 99 4.48 -4.75 -2.27
CA GLY A 99 3.74 -3.67 -1.64
C GLY A 99 4.06 -2.27 -2.16
N GLY A 100 4.77 -2.15 -3.30
CA GLY A 100 4.93 -0.87 -4.02
C GLY A 100 3.66 -0.51 -4.79
N MET A 101 3.40 0.77 -4.96
CA MET A 101 2.32 1.31 -5.77
C MET A 101 2.89 2.27 -6.81
N THR A 102 2.39 2.19 -8.04
CA THR A 102 2.75 3.11 -9.13
C THR A 102 1.46 3.69 -9.69
N LEU A 103 1.41 4.99 -9.85
CA LEU A 103 0.32 5.74 -10.47
C LEU A 103 0.69 6.07 -11.91
N PHE A 104 -0.20 5.80 -12.86
CA PHE A 104 -0.06 6.20 -14.27
C PHE A 104 -1.02 7.34 -14.56
N THR A 105 -0.51 8.43 -15.11
CA THR A 105 -1.31 9.57 -15.58
C THR A 105 -0.95 9.87 -17.03
N ARG A 106 -1.74 10.72 -17.70
CA ARG A 106 -1.45 11.14 -19.07
C ARG A 106 -0.12 11.90 -19.16
N GLU A 107 0.20 12.69 -18.12
CA GLU A 107 1.44 13.45 -18.02
C GLU A 107 2.63 12.54 -17.74
N ARG A 108 2.38 11.39 -17.09
CA ARG A 108 3.39 10.41 -16.68
C ARG A 108 3.01 8.98 -17.08
N PRO A 109 3.07 8.66 -18.37
CA PRO A 109 2.74 7.31 -18.85
C PRO A 109 3.73 6.24 -18.36
N GLY A 110 4.94 6.62 -17.97
CA GLY A 110 5.94 5.73 -17.35
C GLY A 110 5.62 5.36 -15.90
N GLY A 111 4.70 6.09 -15.28
CA GLY A 111 4.26 5.90 -13.91
C GLY A 111 5.12 6.63 -12.88
N ASP A 112 4.46 7.07 -11.81
CA ASP A 112 5.06 7.68 -10.63
C ASP A 112 4.95 6.73 -9.44
N ALA A 113 6.01 6.61 -8.65
CA ALA A 113 5.94 5.86 -7.40
C ALA A 113 4.99 6.57 -6.42
N ALA A 114 4.13 5.79 -5.77
CA ALA A 114 3.20 6.31 -4.79
C ALA A 114 3.42 5.66 -3.42
N ALA A 115 3.58 6.50 -2.40
CA ALA A 115 3.79 6.08 -1.03
C ALA A 115 2.46 5.88 -0.31
N LEU A 116 2.36 4.80 0.47
CA LEU A 116 1.24 4.56 1.38
C LEU A 116 1.31 5.54 2.55
N MET A 117 0.28 6.36 2.72
CA MET A 117 0.18 7.34 3.82
C MET A 117 -0.62 6.81 5.02
N GLY A 118 -1.45 5.80 4.81
CA GLY A 118 -2.24 5.19 5.88
C GLY A 118 -3.62 4.72 5.44
N LYS A 119 -4.47 4.45 6.43
CA LYS A 119 -5.87 4.09 6.20
C LYS A 119 -6.66 5.32 5.76
N ALA A 120 -7.69 5.09 4.94
CA ALA A 120 -8.65 6.11 4.53
C ALA A 120 -10.08 5.65 4.82
N SER A 121 -11.04 6.56 4.68
CA SER A 121 -12.46 6.24 4.70
C SER A 121 -12.89 5.65 3.36
N SER A 122 -13.88 4.76 3.37
CA SER A 122 -14.46 4.21 2.15
C SER A 122 -15.04 5.30 1.27
N ILE A 123 -14.81 5.18 -0.03
CA ILE A 123 -15.39 6.03 -1.06
C ILE A 123 -16.61 5.37 -1.74
N GLN A 124 -16.97 4.18 -1.29
CA GLN A 124 -18.16 3.49 -1.78
C GLN A 124 -19.41 4.24 -1.35
N PRO A 125 -20.44 4.30 -2.22
CA PRO A 125 -21.74 4.81 -1.81
C PRO A 125 -22.30 3.91 -0.71
N PRO A 126 -23.00 4.47 0.29
CA PRO A 126 -23.66 3.65 1.30
C PRO A 126 -24.70 2.73 0.61
N PRO A 127 -24.82 1.47 1.09
CA PRO A 127 -25.70 0.48 0.46
C PRO A 127 -27.18 0.89 0.50
N PHE A 128 -27.54 1.76 1.43
CA PHE A 128 -28.89 2.32 1.56
C PHE A 128 -28.79 3.85 1.67
N ILE A 129 -29.55 4.54 0.85
CA ILE A 129 -29.68 5.99 0.91
C ILE A 129 -31.11 6.29 1.39
N SER A 130 -31.24 7.02 2.49
CA SER A 130 -32.56 7.51 2.92
C SER A 130 -33.14 8.47 1.90
N VAL A 131 -34.48 8.57 1.80
CA VAL A 131 -35.16 9.47 0.88
C VAL A 131 -34.69 10.91 1.05
N ASN A 132 -34.51 11.38 2.28
CA ASN A 132 -33.99 12.71 2.58
C ASN A 132 -32.56 12.92 2.07
N ALA A 133 -31.66 11.92 2.25
CA ALA A 133 -30.31 11.99 1.74
C ALA A 133 -30.27 11.98 0.20
N LEU A 134 -31.18 11.26 -0.46
CA LEU A 134 -31.33 11.29 -1.91
C LEU A 134 -31.76 12.69 -2.39
N PHE A 135 -32.77 13.29 -1.77
CA PHE A 135 -33.19 14.66 -2.08
C PHE A 135 -32.07 15.67 -1.93
N GLN A 136 -31.32 15.63 -0.83
CA GLN A 136 -30.19 16.53 -0.63
C GLN A 136 -29.10 16.35 -1.70
N ARG A 137 -28.81 15.13 -2.12
CA ARG A 137 -27.84 14.88 -3.20
C ARG A 137 -28.34 15.39 -4.55
N LEU A 138 -29.62 15.24 -4.84
CA LEU A 138 -30.23 15.76 -6.08
C LEU A 138 -30.16 17.30 -6.11
N VAL A 139 -30.48 17.98 -5.00
CA VAL A 139 -30.37 19.42 -4.89
C VAL A 139 -28.92 19.90 -5.07
N GLN A 140 -27.95 19.19 -4.46
CA GLN A 140 -26.54 19.50 -4.65
C GLN A 140 -26.07 19.27 -6.09
N ALA A 141 -26.52 18.22 -6.73
CA ALA A 141 -26.19 17.92 -8.12
C ALA A 141 -26.77 18.99 -9.06
N SER A 142 -28.04 19.38 -8.87
CA SER A 142 -28.66 20.44 -9.69
C SER A 142 -27.95 21.80 -9.52
N ALA A 143 -27.56 22.14 -8.29
CA ALA A 143 -26.80 23.38 -8.02
C ALA A 143 -25.40 23.40 -8.65
N ARG A 144 -24.78 22.24 -8.86
CA ARG A 144 -23.50 22.12 -9.58
C ARG A 144 -23.68 22.20 -11.09
N ALA A 145 -24.74 21.63 -11.62
CA ALA A 145 -25.04 21.64 -13.06
C ALA A 145 -25.46 23.02 -13.58
N SER A 146 -25.90 23.91 -12.69
CA SER A 146 -26.34 25.28 -13.03
C SER A 146 -25.25 26.36 -12.87
N ARG A 147 -24.00 25.94 -12.63
CA ARG A 147 -22.83 26.81 -12.62
C ARG A 147 -22.01 26.68 -13.89
#